data_213a05a8b99a3f59ff3934b04c6d07c4
#
_entry.id   213a05a8b99a3f59ff3934b04c6d07c4
#
_cell.length_a   1.000
_cell.length_b   1.000
_cell.length_c   1.000
_cell.angle_alpha   90.00
_cell.angle_beta   90.00
_cell.angle_gamma   90.00
#
_symmetry.space_group_name_H-M   'P 1'
#
loop_
_entity.id
_entity.type
_entity.pdbx_description
1 polymer ?
#
loop_
_entity_poly.entity_id
_entity_poly.type
_entity_poly.pdbx_seq_one_letter_code
_entity_poly.pdbx_strand_id
1 'polypeptide(L)'
;MNLYIIFPGALYPIEGMSQVRVRCQLERLSIDHKIVFSDMHSQKTNHNITSKELSQLNIIYNPIYLSGYKSGTIFRKLYFIVKLLKYHLFTITFEECRVKTRGVRKQIFSIVEQTNPDVFMIHYWYLGYIFKYLNPRILKLIDTHHLLEEKIALIDSYDLNIIQRRRQKLKLNYSLHRQREYFKLCNLIIVNSKAQETLIHNWNKNIPVIVAFNGQNLDSFLKYGNHSDSSAICFYGSLSNQFNRKALKRLLEQIFPIIKNIIPETKLYIIGISPPMDIINKFKDDSIIVTGYVTDIKPYLSRCKVMVLPLETGVGFRGRVVEAMALGIPVVGTSNALQSIELENGKQGFIEEDNNKIAEKVCLILNNNELFTEMSINCRKFAEANFSLESTFGNLSKTIKSLVAKVSN
;
A
#
# COMPACT_ATOMS: atom_id res chain seq x y z
N MET A 1 -24.82 -11.11 -0.37
CA MET A 1 -23.90 -12.14 -0.88
C MET A 1 -22.89 -12.51 0.21
N ASN A 2 -22.38 -13.74 0.15
CA ASN A 2 -21.39 -14.24 1.09
C ASN A 2 -19.99 -14.11 0.47
N LEU A 3 -19.12 -13.28 1.05
CA LEU A 3 -17.74 -13.10 0.62
C LEU A 3 -16.80 -13.80 1.60
N TYR A 4 -15.88 -14.61 1.09
CA TYR A 4 -14.76 -15.09 1.87
C TYR A 4 -13.48 -14.42 1.41
N ILE A 5 -12.84 -13.66 2.32
CA ILE A 5 -11.68 -12.82 2.04
C ILE A 5 -10.48 -13.33 2.84
N ILE A 6 -9.33 -13.50 2.20
CA ILE A 6 -8.09 -13.95 2.84
C ILE A 6 -6.96 -12.94 2.66
N PHE A 7 -6.32 -12.60 3.78
CA PHE A 7 -5.07 -11.83 3.82
C PHE A 7 -3.92 -12.69 4.37
N PRO A 8 -2.79 -12.83 3.66
CA PRO A 8 -1.73 -13.78 4.03
C PRO A 8 -0.74 -13.29 5.09
N GLY A 9 -1.08 -12.26 5.81
CA GLY A 9 -0.36 -11.73 6.97
C GLY A 9 -1.32 -11.44 8.12
N ALA A 10 -0.83 -11.01 9.27
CA ALA A 10 -1.66 -10.49 10.35
C ALA A 10 -2.26 -9.13 9.95
N LEU A 11 -3.57 -8.94 10.15
CA LEU A 11 -4.21 -7.66 9.87
C LEU A 11 -3.83 -6.61 10.93
N TYR A 12 -3.74 -7.01 12.18
CA TYR A 12 -3.38 -6.14 13.29
C TYR A 12 -2.12 -6.64 14.02
N PRO A 13 -1.29 -5.72 14.58
CA PRO A 13 -1.41 -4.27 14.49
C PRO A 13 -1.22 -3.76 13.06
N ILE A 14 -1.82 -2.60 12.75
CA ILE A 14 -1.65 -1.97 11.43
C ILE A 14 -0.27 -1.30 11.38
N GLU A 15 0.63 -1.87 10.59
CA GLU A 15 2.02 -1.42 10.44
C GLU A 15 2.34 -0.87 9.04
N GLY A 16 1.43 -1.04 8.08
CA GLY A 16 1.68 -0.63 6.70
C GLY A 16 0.43 -0.48 5.84
N MET A 17 0.61 0.14 4.67
CA MET A 17 -0.47 0.47 3.74
C MET A 17 -1.27 -0.73 3.24
N SER A 18 -0.67 -1.92 3.19
CA SER A 18 -1.41 -3.14 2.82
C SER A 18 -2.50 -3.49 3.83
N GLN A 19 -2.21 -3.34 5.12
CA GLN A 19 -3.17 -3.59 6.20
C GLN A 19 -4.24 -2.48 6.24
N VAL A 20 -3.83 -1.21 6.03
CA VAL A 20 -4.78 -0.08 5.88
C VAL A 20 -5.76 -0.37 4.73
N ARG A 21 -5.24 -0.78 3.56
CA ARG A 21 -6.07 -1.13 2.40
C ARG A 21 -7.09 -2.23 2.73
N VAL A 22 -6.63 -3.33 3.34
CA VAL A 22 -7.52 -4.45 3.72
C VAL A 22 -8.57 -3.98 4.72
N ARG A 23 -8.19 -3.23 5.74
CA ARG A 23 -9.11 -2.70 6.76
C ARG A 23 -10.19 -1.80 6.12
N CYS A 24 -9.80 -0.84 5.29
CA CYS A 24 -10.71 0.06 4.60
C CYS A 24 -11.64 -0.69 3.62
N GLN A 25 -11.10 -1.70 2.93
CA GLN A 25 -11.89 -2.55 2.04
C GLN A 25 -12.94 -3.37 2.81
N LEU A 26 -12.54 -4.00 3.92
CA LEU A 26 -13.45 -4.75 4.80
C LEU A 26 -14.55 -3.83 5.37
N GLU A 27 -14.18 -2.63 5.84
CA GLU A 27 -15.11 -1.63 6.36
C GLU A 27 -16.18 -1.28 5.34
N ARG A 28 -15.79 -0.97 4.10
CA ARG A 28 -16.77 -0.60 3.07
C ARG A 28 -17.58 -1.79 2.54
N LEU A 29 -16.96 -2.93 2.31
CA LEU A 29 -17.65 -4.10 1.78
C LEU A 29 -18.63 -4.73 2.79
N SER A 30 -18.38 -4.62 4.10
CA SER A 30 -19.27 -5.15 5.13
C SER A 30 -20.65 -4.47 5.18
N ILE A 31 -20.76 -3.26 4.63
CA ILE A 31 -22.04 -2.55 4.49
C ILE A 31 -22.98 -3.31 3.52
N ASP A 32 -22.43 -3.88 2.46
CA ASP A 32 -23.20 -4.47 1.37
C ASP A 32 -23.24 -6.01 1.40
N HIS A 33 -22.32 -6.64 2.12
CA HIS A 33 -22.06 -8.08 2.03
C HIS A 33 -21.88 -8.73 3.41
N LYS A 34 -22.22 -10.01 3.52
CA LYS A 34 -21.79 -10.84 4.64
C LYS A 34 -20.35 -11.29 4.38
N ILE A 35 -19.44 -10.97 5.29
CA ILE A 35 -18.03 -11.23 5.09
C ILE A 35 -17.55 -12.27 6.11
N VAL A 36 -16.85 -13.28 5.62
CA VAL A 36 -15.98 -14.15 6.40
C VAL A 36 -14.54 -13.71 6.06
N PHE A 37 -13.75 -13.41 7.06
CA PHE A 37 -12.38 -12.95 6.89
C PHE A 37 -11.38 -13.87 7.57
N SER A 38 -10.28 -14.15 6.92
CA SER A 38 -9.15 -14.88 7.48
C SER A 38 -7.85 -14.14 7.23
N ASP A 39 -7.07 -13.99 8.29
CA ASP A 39 -5.66 -13.63 8.20
C ASP A 39 -4.77 -14.80 8.63
N MET A 40 -3.47 -14.73 8.35
CA MET A 40 -2.56 -15.85 8.53
C MET A 40 -1.50 -15.55 9.58
N HIS A 41 -1.43 -16.42 10.58
CA HIS A 41 -0.54 -16.29 11.72
C HIS A 41 0.46 -17.44 11.86
N SER A 42 1.68 -17.12 12.31
CA SER A 42 2.71 -18.13 12.60
C SER A 42 2.52 -18.84 13.95
N GLN A 43 1.78 -18.24 14.87
CA GLN A 43 1.49 -18.77 16.22
C GLN A 43 0.04 -18.48 16.60
N LYS A 44 -0.49 -19.24 17.59
CA LYS A 44 -1.86 -19.07 18.12
C LYS A 44 -2.05 -17.82 19.00
N THR A 45 -1.14 -16.87 18.97
CA THR A 45 -1.12 -15.71 19.87
C THR A 45 -1.73 -14.48 19.21
N ASN A 46 -2.60 -13.83 19.99
CA ASN A 46 -3.07 -12.45 19.81
C ASN A 46 -4.10 -12.17 18.68
N HIS A 47 -5.15 -13.01 18.60
CA HIS A 47 -6.30 -12.75 17.72
C HIS A 47 -7.32 -11.79 18.33
N ASN A 48 -7.20 -11.47 19.62
CA ASN A 48 -8.21 -10.71 20.34
C ASN A 48 -8.46 -9.32 19.75
N ILE A 49 -7.39 -8.64 19.31
CA ILE A 49 -7.51 -7.31 18.70
C ILE A 49 -8.23 -7.43 17.35
N THR A 50 -7.77 -8.33 16.49
CA THR A 50 -8.39 -8.55 15.17
C THR A 50 -9.85 -8.97 15.32
N SER A 51 -10.15 -9.91 16.21
CA SER A 51 -11.52 -10.37 16.46
C SER A 51 -12.42 -9.24 16.97
N LYS A 52 -11.94 -8.42 17.92
CA LYS A 52 -12.70 -7.30 18.48
C LYS A 52 -12.99 -6.24 17.40
N GLU A 53 -12.00 -5.84 16.65
CA GLU A 53 -12.15 -4.81 15.61
C GLU A 53 -13.09 -5.28 14.47
N LEU A 54 -12.98 -6.55 14.05
CA LEU A 54 -13.83 -7.08 12.98
C LEU A 54 -15.27 -7.35 13.45
N SER A 55 -15.48 -7.68 14.73
CA SER A 55 -16.84 -7.85 15.26
C SER A 55 -17.65 -6.55 15.22
N GLN A 56 -17.02 -5.40 15.35
CA GLN A 56 -17.66 -4.08 15.22
C GLN A 56 -18.20 -3.84 13.80
N LEU A 57 -17.64 -4.53 12.79
CA LEU A 57 -18.04 -4.48 11.40
C LEU A 57 -18.99 -5.61 10.99
N ASN A 58 -19.46 -6.43 11.96
CA ASN A 58 -20.25 -7.64 11.70
C ASN A 58 -19.55 -8.66 10.77
N ILE A 59 -18.22 -8.74 10.83
CA ILE A 59 -17.40 -9.66 10.04
C ILE A 59 -17.12 -10.91 10.86
N ILE A 60 -17.36 -12.09 10.27
CA ILE A 60 -17.02 -13.38 10.87
C ILE A 60 -15.52 -13.61 10.68
N TYR A 61 -14.80 -13.73 11.78
CA TYR A 61 -13.35 -13.90 11.77
C TYR A 61 -12.93 -15.34 12.00
N ASN A 62 -12.17 -15.91 11.06
CA ASN A 62 -11.62 -17.27 11.10
C ASN A 62 -10.11 -17.25 10.81
N PRO A 63 -9.24 -17.18 11.82
CA PRO A 63 -7.79 -17.13 11.61
C PRO A 63 -7.24 -18.43 11.03
N ILE A 64 -6.24 -18.32 10.15
CA ILE A 64 -5.52 -19.46 9.58
C ILE A 64 -4.15 -19.56 10.22
N TYR A 65 -3.82 -20.76 10.71
CA TYR A 65 -2.54 -21.01 11.35
C TYR A 65 -1.56 -21.67 10.37
N LEU A 66 -0.40 -21.03 10.23
CA LEU A 66 0.70 -21.58 9.43
C LEU A 66 1.35 -22.73 10.20
N SER A 67 1.01 -23.97 9.86
CA SER A 67 1.61 -25.16 10.47
C SER A 67 3.10 -25.27 10.07
N GLY A 68 3.99 -25.30 11.06
CA GLY A 68 5.41 -25.57 10.84
C GLY A 68 6.43 -24.78 11.66
N TYR A 69 5.99 -23.86 12.52
CA TYR A 69 6.90 -23.02 13.33
C TYR A 69 7.04 -23.45 14.81
N LYS A 70 6.61 -24.65 15.20
CA LYS A 70 6.99 -25.16 16.52
C LYS A 70 8.41 -25.73 16.46
N SER A 71 9.33 -25.09 17.16
CA SER A 71 10.71 -25.54 17.40
C SER A 71 10.70 -26.93 18.08
N GLY A 72 11.53 -27.86 17.62
CA GLY A 72 11.88 -28.98 18.48
C GLY A 72 12.11 -30.36 17.86
N THR A 73 11.79 -30.66 16.64
CA THR A 73 12.10 -31.98 16.05
C THR A 73 13.05 -31.89 14.87
N ILE A 74 14.02 -32.79 14.80
CA ILE A 74 15.02 -32.95 13.71
C ILE A 74 14.35 -32.96 12.34
N PHE A 75 13.20 -33.67 12.21
CA PHE A 75 12.39 -33.70 10.99
C PHE A 75 11.89 -32.33 10.52
N ARG A 76 11.64 -31.38 11.45
CA ARG A 76 11.22 -30.01 11.10
C ARG A 76 12.38 -29.15 10.65
N LYS A 77 13.56 -29.33 11.23
CA LYS A 77 14.80 -28.67 10.73
C LYS A 77 15.11 -29.14 9.32
N LEU A 78 14.97 -30.45 9.05
CA LEU A 78 15.16 -31.02 7.71
C LEU A 78 14.12 -30.51 6.69
N TYR A 79 12.85 -30.46 7.08
CA TYR A 79 11.78 -29.87 6.26
C TYR A 79 12.01 -28.38 5.95
N PHE A 80 12.50 -27.61 6.93
CA PHE A 80 12.86 -26.21 6.74
C PHE A 80 14.08 -26.07 5.82
N ILE A 81 15.08 -26.92 5.95
CA ILE A 81 16.25 -26.97 5.07
C ILE A 81 15.83 -27.33 3.64
N VAL A 82 14.99 -28.34 3.46
CA VAL A 82 14.44 -28.70 2.14
C VAL A 82 13.59 -27.58 1.53
N LYS A 83 12.82 -26.86 2.36
CA LYS A 83 12.08 -25.67 1.93
C LYS A 83 13.01 -24.49 1.58
N LEU A 84 14.07 -24.26 2.35
CA LEU A 84 15.12 -23.30 2.02
C LEU A 84 15.87 -23.68 0.75
N LEU A 85 16.18 -24.96 0.56
CA LEU A 85 16.79 -25.46 -0.68
C LEU A 85 15.84 -25.27 -1.86
N LYS A 86 14.53 -25.55 -1.72
CA LYS A 86 13.53 -25.23 -2.74
C LYS A 86 13.42 -23.71 -2.99
N TYR A 87 13.48 -22.88 -1.96
CA TYR A 87 13.53 -21.43 -2.11
C TYR A 87 14.81 -20.97 -2.83
N HIS A 88 15.95 -21.61 -2.53
CA HIS A 88 17.24 -21.25 -3.12
C HIS A 88 17.46 -21.86 -4.51
N LEU A 89 17.01 -23.09 -4.75
CA LEU A 89 17.23 -23.83 -6.00
C LEU A 89 16.05 -23.76 -6.98
N PHE A 90 14.82 -23.60 -6.48
CA PHE A 90 13.59 -23.75 -7.30
C PHE A 90 12.72 -22.47 -7.29
N THR A 91 13.30 -21.28 -7.25
CA THR A 91 12.60 -20.02 -7.63
C THR A 91 11.20 -19.80 -7.01
N ILE A 92 10.86 -20.48 -5.91
CA ILE A 92 9.62 -20.25 -5.15
C ILE A 92 9.86 -19.09 -4.20
N THR A 93 8.96 -18.10 -4.09
CA THR A 93 9.10 -17.04 -3.11
C THR A 93 8.91 -17.58 -1.69
N PHE A 94 9.49 -16.87 -0.71
CA PHE A 94 9.33 -17.24 0.70
C PHE A 94 7.86 -17.23 1.11
N GLU A 95 7.11 -16.25 0.63
CA GLU A 95 5.68 -16.09 0.88
C GLU A 95 4.88 -17.30 0.35
N GLU A 96 5.14 -17.74 -0.88
CA GLU A 96 4.49 -18.94 -1.41
C GLU A 96 4.82 -20.20 -0.61
N CYS A 97 6.08 -20.34 -0.18
CA CYS A 97 6.47 -21.48 0.66
C CYS A 97 5.70 -21.52 1.97
N ARG A 98 5.41 -20.36 2.58
CA ARG A 98 4.65 -20.27 3.84
C ARG A 98 3.21 -20.71 3.66
N VAL A 99 2.54 -20.25 2.62
CA VAL A 99 1.10 -20.43 2.42
C VAL A 99 0.75 -21.72 1.66
N LYS A 100 1.62 -22.20 0.76
CA LYS A 100 1.38 -23.41 -0.07
C LYS A 100 1.65 -24.69 0.72
N THR A 101 0.92 -24.92 1.80
CA THR A 101 1.01 -26.12 2.63
C THR A 101 -0.32 -26.89 2.67
N ARG A 102 -0.25 -28.20 2.91
CA ARG A 102 -1.46 -29.04 3.06
C ARG A 102 -2.32 -28.58 4.23
N GLY A 103 -1.71 -28.11 5.34
CA GLY A 103 -2.41 -27.63 6.51
C GLY A 103 -3.20 -26.34 6.25
N VAL A 104 -2.57 -25.36 5.59
CA VAL A 104 -3.25 -24.10 5.17
C VAL A 104 -4.41 -24.43 4.24
N ARG A 105 -4.17 -25.26 3.23
CA ARG A 105 -5.22 -25.65 2.29
C ARG A 105 -6.40 -26.30 2.98
N LYS A 106 -6.18 -27.24 3.91
CA LYS A 106 -7.27 -27.90 4.65
C LYS A 106 -8.10 -26.90 5.45
N GLN A 107 -7.47 -25.96 6.14
CA GLN A 107 -8.18 -24.91 6.90
C GLN A 107 -9.05 -24.04 5.97
N ILE A 108 -8.50 -23.59 4.83
CA ILE A 108 -9.24 -22.78 3.86
C ILE A 108 -10.46 -23.54 3.33
N PHE A 109 -10.31 -24.82 2.93
CA PHE A 109 -11.42 -25.61 2.40
C PHE A 109 -12.48 -25.91 3.45
N SER A 110 -12.10 -26.16 4.70
CA SER A 110 -13.06 -26.31 5.80
C SER A 110 -13.93 -25.05 5.96
N ILE A 111 -13.33 -23.85 5.84
CA ILE A 111 -14.09 -22.60 5.92
C ILE A 111 -14.99 -22.43 4.68
N VAL A 112 -14.48 -22.73 3.48
CA VAL A 112 -15.27 -22.67 2.24
C VAL A 112 -16.49 -23.59 2.30
N GLU A 113 -16.33 -24.82 2.79
CA GLU A 113 -17.44 -25.78 2.96
C GLU A 113 -18.48 -25.30 3.97
N GLN A 114 -18.04 -24.70 5.08
CA GLN A 114 -18.93 -24.19 6.13
C GLN A 114 -19.70 -22.95 5.70
N THR A 115 -19.08 -22.07 4.92
CA THR A 115 -19.61 -20.73 4.60
C THR A 115 -20.28 -20.65 3.24
N ASN A 116 -20.00 -21.61 2.35
CA ASN A 116 -20.47 -21.67 0.98
C ASN A 116 -20.47 -20.26 0.30
N PRO A 117 -19.29 -19.65 0.10
CA PRO A 117 -19.22 -18.28 -0.37
C PRO A 117 -19.60 -18.16 -1.85
N ASP A 118 -20.28 -17.06 -2.22
CA ASP A 118 -20.51 -16.69 -3.62
C ASP A 118 -19.21 -16.19 -4.26
N VAL A 119 -18.34 -15.55 -3.45
CA VAL A 119 -17.09 -14.91 -3.87
C VAL A 119 -15.97 -15.32 -2.94
N PHE A 120 -14.86 -15.74 -3.53
CA PHE A 120 -13.61 -16.02 -2.83
C PHE A 120 -12.56 -15.02 -3.28
N MET A 121 -12.16 -14.11 -2.39
CA MET A 121 -11.18 -13.07 -2.65
C MET A 121 -9.90 -13.30 -1.86
N ILE A 122 -8.78 -13.19 -2.54
CA ILE A 122 -7.46 -13.26 -1.91
C ILE A 122 -6.70 -11.97 -2.09
N HIS A 123 -5.98 -11.58 -1.06
CA HIS A 123 -4.96 -10.55 -1.16
C HIS A 123 -3.63 -11.21 -1.52
N TYR A 124 -2.92 -10.60 -2.46
CA TYR A 124 -1.70 -11.10 -3.07
C TYR A 124 -1.85 -12.36 -3.94
N TRP A 125 -1.16 -12.37 -5.04
CA TRP A 125 -1.24 -13.39 -6.08
C TRP A 125 -0.81 -14.80 -5.65
N TYR A 126 0.08 -14.93 -4.67
CA TYR A 126 0.70 -16.21 -4.32
C TYR A 126 -0.25 -17.20 -3.60
N LEU A 127 -1.43 -16.76 -3.20
CA LEU A 127 -2.54 -17.63 -2.78
C LEU A 127 -3.36 -18.19 -3.94
N GLY A 128 -3.16 -17.69 -5.17
CA GLY A 128 -3.96 -18.06 -6.35
C GLY A 128 -3.92 -19.54 -6.74
N TYR A 129 -2.95 -20.31 -6.23
CA TYR A 129 -2.91 -21.75 -6.42
C TYR A 129 -4.17 -22.45 -5.91
N ILE A 130 -4.90 -21.86 -4.94
CA ILE A 130 -6.12 -22.39 -4.34
C ILE A 130 -7.26 -22.43 -5.35
N PHE A 131 -7.29 -21.50 -6.29
CA PHE A 131 -8.37 -21.37 -7.28
C PHE A 131 -8.60 -22.62 -8.13
N LYS A 132 -7.54 -23.43 -8.33
CA LYS A 132 -7.62 -24.70 -9.08
C LYS A 132 -8.52 -25.74 -8.42
N TYR A 133 -8.80 -25.58 -7.12
CA TYR A 133 -9.53 -26.56 -6.32
C TYR A 133 -10.90 -26.05 -5.86
N LEU A 134 -11.25 -24.80 -6.15
CA LEU A 134 -12.55 -24.24 -5.80
C LEU A 134 -13.62 -24.63 -6.81
N ASN A 135 -14.85 -24.74 -6.32
CA ASN A 135 -16.01 -24.93 -7.20
C ASN A 135 -16.02 -23.82 -8.29
N PRO A 136 -16.26 -24.17 -9.56
CA PRO A 136 -16.36 -23.20 -10.65
C PRO A 136 -17.42 -22.10 -10.44
N ARG A 137 -18.48 -22.35 -9.69
CA ARG A 137 -19.53 -21.39 -9.38
C ARG A 137 -19.06 -20.26 -8.43
N ILE A 138 -18.00 -20.49 -7.66
CA ILE A 138 -17.44 -19.47 -6.76
C ILE A 138 -16.62 -18.49 -7.61
N LEU A 139 -16.99 -17.21 -7.58
CA LEU A 139 -16.18 -16.16 -8.20
C LEU A 139 -14.85 -15.99 -7.50
N LYS A 140 -13.78 -15.94 -8.27
CA LYS A 140 -12.38 -15.89 -7.82
C LYS A 140 -11.80 -14.53 -8.09
N LEU A 141 -11.43 -13.79 -7.03
CA LEU A 141 -10.90 -12.44 -7.11
C LEU A 141 -9.50 -12.37 -6.51
N ILE A 142 -8.62 -11.58 -7.12
CA ILE A 142 -7.29 -11.26 -6.59
C ILE A 142 -7.15 -9.76 -6.40
N ASP A 143 -6.84 -9.33 -5.18
CA ASP A 143 -6.39 -7.97 -4.90
C ASP A 143 -4.85 -7.96 -4.84
N THR A 144 -4.22 -7.26 -5.82
CA THR A 144 -2.78 -7.35 -6.06
C THR A 144 -2.06 -6.24 -5.34
N HIS A 145 -1.95 -5.92 -4.27
CA HIS A 145 -1.21 -4.79 -3.67
C HIS A 145 0.01 -4.28 -4.47
N HIS A 146 0.69 -5.14 -5.24
CA HIS A 146 1.76 -4.80 -6.18
C HIS A 146 1.93 -5.89 -7.24
N LEU A 147 2.46 -5.52 -8.39
CA LEU A 147 2.81 -6.45 -9.46
C LEU A 147 4.31 -6.79 -9.44
N LEU A 148 4.65 -7.97 -9.92
CA LEU A 148 6.06 -8.41 -10.00
C LEU A 148 6.81 -7.66 -11.10
N GLU A 149 6.13 -7.21 -12.14
CA GLU A 149 6.66 -6.33 -13.18
C GLU A 149 7.27 -5.05 -12.58
N GLU A 150 6.58 -4.43 -11.63
CA GLU A 150 7.06 -3.23 -10.93
C GLU A 150 8.35 -3.52 -10.15
N LYS A 151 8.43 -4.68 -9.48
CA LYS A 151 9.64 -5.11 -8.75
C LYS A 151 10.80 -5.41 -9.68
N ILE A 152 10.53 -6.02 -10.84
CA ILE A 152 11.56 -6.31 -11.84
C ILE A 152 12.15 -5.02 -12.39
N ALA A 153 11.32 -4.02 -12.69
CA ALA A 153 11.76 -2.72 -13.18
C ALA A 153 12.69 -1.99 -12.20
N LEU A 154 12.50 -2.21 -10.89
CA LEU A 154 13.32 -1.57 -9.84
C LEU A 154 14.60 -2.32 -9.48
N ILE A 155 14.83 -3.50 -10.01
CA ILE A 155 15.95 -4.35 -9.54
C ILE A 155 17.32 -3.66 -9.72
N ASP A 156 17.44 -2.83 -10.75
CA ASP A 156 18.68 -2.13 -11.06
C ASP A 156 18.92 -0.90 -10.16
N SER A 157 17.89 -0.41 -9.47
CA SER A 157 17.97 0.69 -8.49
C SER A 157 18.31 0.25 -7.07
N TYR A 158 18.31 -1.07 -6.81
CA TYR A 158 18.76 -1.62 -5.52
C TYR A 158 20.27 -1.72 -5.46
N ASP A 159 20.84 -1.47 -4.28
CA ASP A 159 22.27 -1.68 -4.03
C ASP A 159 22.58 -3.19 -3.90
N LEU A 160 22.76 -3.83 -5.04
CA LEU A 160 23.02 -5.26 -5.17
C LEU A 160 24.25 -5.50 -6.04
N ASN A 161 25.08 -6.46 -5.65
CA ASN A 161 26.13 -6.92 -6.54
C ASN A 161 25.57 -7.68 -7.75
N ILE A 162 26.40 -7.89 -8.79
CA ILE A 162 25.99 -8.50 -10.07
C ILE A 162 25.36 -9.88 -9.89
N ILE A 163 25.91 -10.71 -9.00
CA ILE A 163 25.42 -12.08 -8.75
C ILE A 163 24.06 -12.03 -8.07
N GLN A 164 23.90 -11.18 -7.04
CA GLN A 164 22.63 -11.00 -6.32
C GLN A 164 21.56 -10.47 -7.27
N ARG A 165 21.89 -9.49 -8.12
CA ARG A 165 20.99 -8.90 -9.10
C ARG A 165 20.50 -9.91 -10.11
N ARG A 166 21.39 -10.71 -10.73
CA ARG A 166 21.02 -11.79 -11.66
C ARG A 166 20.14 -12.84 -11.00
N ARG A 167 20.48 -13.25 -9.79
CA ARG A 167 19.69 -14.23 -9.03
C ARG A 167 18.30 -13.72 -8.72
N GLN A 168 18.15 -12.44 -8.31
CA GLN A 168 16.85 -11.83 -8.06
C GLN A 168 16.01 -11.70 -9.35
N LYS A 169 16.61 -11.27 -10.46
CA LYS A 169 15.92 -11.21 -11.76
C LYS A 169 15.37 -12.58 -12.17
N LEU A 170 16.14 -13.63 -12.06
CA LEU A 170 15.69 -15.00 -12.38
C LEU A 170 14.52 -15.43 -11.49
N LYS A 171 14.59 -15.19 -10.18
CA LYS A 171 13.51 -15.52 -9.23
C LYS A 171 12.23 -14.76 -9.54
N LEU A 172 12.32 -13.46 -9.79
CA LEU A 172 11.17 -12.64 -10.09
C LEU A 172 10.53 -13.01 -11.42
N ASN A 173 11.31 -13.29 -12.47
CA ASN A 173 10.78 -13.72 -13.77
C ASN A 173 10.02 -15.05 -13.68
N TYR A 174 10.53 -16.01 -12.91
CA TYR A 174 9.82 -17.26 -12.67
C TYR A 174 8.54 -17.06 -11.86
N SER A 175 8.59 -16.22 -10.84
CA SER A 175 7.41 -15.86 -10.04
C SER A 175 6.38 -15.12 -10.87
N LEU A 176 6.81 -14.26 -11.80
CA LEU A 176 5.96 -13.54 -12.74
C LEU A 176 5.17 -14.51 -13.64
N HIS A 177 5.84 -15.54 -14.17
CA HIS A 177 5.14 -16.58 -14.94
C HIS A 177 4.01 -17.22 -14.12
N ARG A 178 4.27 -17.56 -12.85
CA ARG A 178 3.24 -18.13 -11.98
C ARG A 178 2.15 -17.15 -11.58
N GLN A 179 2.51 -15.90 -11.33
CA GLN A 179 1.52 -14.83 -11.10
C GLN A 179 0.53 -14.77 -12.26
N ARG A 180 1.03 -14.77 -13.51
CA ARG A 180 0.21 -14.75 -14.72
C ARG A 180 -0.67 -15.99 -14.85
N GLU A 181 -0.16 -17.17 -14.51
CA GLU A 181 -0.95 -18.40 -14.50
C GLU A 181 -2.11 -18.35 -13.49
N TYR A 182 -1.88 -17.76 -12.30
CA TYR A 182 -2.96 -17.60 -11.32
C TYR A 182 -3.97 -16.52 -11.73
N PHE A 183 -3.50 -15.47 -12.39
CA PHE A 183 -4.38 -14.42 -12.92
C PHE A 183 -5.35 -14.95 -13.99
N LYS A 184 -4.94 -15.93 -14.80
CA LYS A 184 -5.84 -16.60 -15.76
C LYS A 184 -6.96 -17.41 -15.10
N LEU A 185 -6.84 -17.74 -13.82
CA LEU A 185 -7.84 -18.51 -13.06
C LEU A 185 -8.87 -17.63 -12.36
N CYS A 186 -8.69 -16.32 -12.31
CA CYS A 186 -9.61 -15.43 -11.63
C CYS A 186 -10.62 -14.77 -12.57
N ASN A 187 -11.74 -14.39 -11.99
CA ASN A 187 -12.83 -13.70 -12.67
C ASN A 187 -12.63 -12.19 -12.65
N LEU A 188 -11.83 -11.66 -11.70
CA LEU A 188 -11.52 -10.24 -11.59
C LEU A 188 -10.19 -10.05 -10.87
N ILE A 189 -9.35 -9.16 -11.42
CA ILE A 189 -8.15 -8.66 -10.75
C ILE A 189 -8.40 -7.26 -10.25
N ILE A 190 -8.09 -7.00 -8.99
CA ILE A 190 -8.18 -5.69 -8.36
C ILE A 190 -6.77 -5.13 -8.25
N VAL A 191 -6.54 -3.97 -8.83
CA VAL A 191 -5.26 -3.25 -8.81
C VAL A 191 -5.41 -1.91 -8.10
N ASN A 192 -4.31 -1.30 -7.69
CA ASN A 192 -4.33 -0.05 -6.94
C ASN A 192 -3.89 1.18 -7.76
N SER A 193 -3.67 1.02 -9.07
CA SER A 193 -3.34 2.12 -9.98
C SER A 193 -3.65 1.77 -11.43
N LYS A 194 -3.86 2.77 -12.27
CA LYS A 194 -4.02 2.59 -13.73
C LYS A 194 -2.74 2.05 -14.39
N ALA A 195 -1.57 2.39 -13.84
CA ALA A 195 -0.32 1.83 -14.32
C ALA A 195 -0.28 0.30 -14.18
N GLN A 196 -0.79 -0.25 -13.07
CA GLN A 196 -0.90 -1.71 -12.89
C GLN A 196 -1.93 -2.33 -13.84
N GLU A 197 -3.07 -1.70 -14.08
CA GLU A 197 -4.04 -2.12 -15.08
C GLU A 197 -3.40 -2.22 -16.47
N THR A 198 -2.68 -1.18 -16.89
CA THR A 198 -1.94 -1.14 -18.15
C THR A 198 -0.92 -2.28 -18.24
N LEU A 199 -0.15 -2.54 -17.17
CA LEU A 199 0.80 -3.65 -17.13
C LEU A 199 0.12 -5.01 -17.35
N ILE A 200 -1.05 -5.26 -16.76
CA ILE A 200 -1.79 -6.50 -16.96
C ILE A 200 -2.32 -6.59 -18.40
N HIS A 201 -2.92 -5.53 -18.91
CA HIS A 201 -3.49 -5.51 -20.26
C HIS A 201 -2.44 -5.61 -21.37
N ASN A 202 -1.19 -5.19 -21.12
CA ASN A 202 -0.10 -5.37 -22.07
C ASN A 202 0.22 -6.83 -22.38
N TRP A 203 -0.01 -7.76 -21.46
CA TRP A 203 0.21 -9.19 -21.72
C TRP A 203 -1.10 -9.97 -21.92
N ASN A 204 -2.23 -9.49 -21.43
CA ASN A 204 -3.54 -10.11 -21.67
C ASN A 204 -4.69 -9.13 -21.49
N LYS A 205 -5.19 -8.60 -22.61
CA LYS A 205 -6.30 -7.63 -22.65
C LYS A 205 -7.64 -8.20 -22.22
N ASN A 206 -7.79 -9.53 -22.22
CA ASN A 206 -9.07 -10.20 -21.93
C ASN A 206 -9.30 -10.45 -20.45
N ILE A 207 -8.30 -10.23 -19.59
CA ILE A 207 -8.49 -10.40 -18.16
C ILE A 207 -9.26 -9.21 -17.60
N PRO A 208 -10.39 -9.44 -16.91
CA PRO A 208 -11.12 -8.36 -16.25
C PRO A 208 -10.29 -7.75 -15.12
N VAL A 209 -10.08 -6.44 -15.19
CA VAL A 209 -9.34 -5.66 -14.19
C VAL A 209 -10.21 -4.52 -13.71
N ILE A 210 -10.15 -4.21 -12.41
CA ILE A 210 -10.71 -2.99 -11.84
C ILE A 210 -9.64 -2.24 -11.07
N VAL A 211 -9.57 -0.93 -11.28
CA VAL A 211 -8.73 -0.06 -10.45
C VAL A 211 -9.52 0.33 -9.21
N ALA A 212 -9.07 -0.14 -8.05
CA ALA A 212 -9.54 0.30 -6.75
C ALA A 212 -8.33 0.84 -5.99
N PHE A 213 -8.17 2.14 -5.95
CA PHE A 213 -7.10 2.80 -5.22
C PHE A 213 -7.13 2.43 -3.72
N ASN A 214 -6.10 2.80 -2.97
CA ASN A 214 -6.13 2.64 -1.52
C ASN A 214 -7.09 3.67 -0.91
N GLY A 215 -8.33 3.26 -0.69
CA GLY A 215 -9.35 4.09 -0.07
C GLY A 215 -8.96 4.52 1.35
N GLN A 216 -9.36 5.72 1.72
CA GLN A 216 -9.13 6.30 3.03
C GLN A 216 -10.46 6.67 3.68
N ASN A 217 -10.57 6.49 5.00
CA ASN A 217 -11.65 7.09 5.76
C ASN A 217 -11.34 8.57 5.95
N LEU A 218 -11.84 9.39 4.99
CA LEU A 218 -11.51 10.81 4.94
C LEU A 218 -12.17 11.63 6.04
N ASP A 219 -13.28 11.15 6.63
CA ASP A 219 -13.97 11.83 7.71
C ASP A 219 -13.08 12.03 8.94
N SER A 220 -12.15 11.09 9.17
CA SER A 220 -11.17 11.19 10.24
C SER A 220 -10.18 12.35 10.10
N PHE A 221 -10.08 12.97 8.90
CA PHE A 221 -9.18 14.07 8.60
C PHE A 221 -9.84 15.47 8.76
N LEU A 222 -11.18 15.54 8.73
CA LEU A 222 -11.92 16.81 8.74
C LEU A 222 -11.57 17.74 9.92
N LYS A 223 -11.42 17.17 11.11
CA LYS A 223 -11.14 17.93 12.34
C LYS A 223 -9.75 18.55 12.43
N TYR A 224 -8.84 18.21 11.50
CA TYR A 224 -7.45 18.67 11.50
C TYR A 224 -7.14 19.62 10.33
N GLY A 225 -8.13 20.24 9.72
CA GLY A 225 -7.95 21.09 8.54
C GLY A 225 -7.37 22.50 8.76
N ASN A 226 -6.92 22.86 9.96
CA ASN A 226 -6.34 24.17 10.24
C ASN A 226 -4.82 24.12 10.08
N HIS A 227 -4.28 24.71 9.02
CA HIS A 227 -2.85 24.89 8.78
C HIS A 227 -2.32 26.02 9.68
N SER A 228 -2.00 25.71 10.92
CA SER A 228 -1.72 26.69 11.99
C SER A 228 -0.35 27.36 11.87
N ASP A 229 0.59 26.75 11.13
CA ASP A 229 1.91 27.32 10.89
C ASP A 229 2.04 27.72 9.42
N SER A 230 2.03 29.02 9.17
CA SER A 230 1.99 29.59 7.81
C SER A 230 3.22 29.27 6.96
N SER A 231 4.34 28.90 7.58
CA SER A 231 5.62 28.65 6.90
C SER A 231 6.14 27.25 7.12
N ALA A 232 5.27 26.27 7.48
CA ALA A 232 5.72 24.91 7.69
C ALA A 232 5.52 24.03 6.45
N ILE A 233 6.55 23.21 6.18
CA ILE A 233 6.52 22.14 5.18
C ILE A 233 6.74 20.78 5.86
N CYS A 234 6.35 19.69 5.21
CA CYS A 234 6.61 18.36 5.74
C CYS A 234 7.21 17.40 4.72
N PHE A 235 7.99 16.46 5.26
CA PHE A 235 8.37 15.21 4.63
C PHE A 235 7.83 14.06 5.48
N TYR A 236 7.01 13.20 4.88
CA TYR A 236 6.36 12.11 5.60
C TYR A 236 6.63 10.76 4.95
N GLY A 237 6.97 9.75 5.75
CA GLY A 237 7.09 8.36 5.34
C GLY A 237 8.05 7.53 6.18
N SER A 238 8.01 6.19 6.02
CA SER A 238 8.94 5.30 6.71
C SER A 238 10.37 5.54 6.27
N LEU A 239 11.22 5.98 7.19
CA LEU A 239 12.62 6.27 6.95
C LEU A 239 13.53 5.05 7.13
N SER A 240 12.97 3.86 7.41
CA SER A 240 13.65 2.58 7.23
C SER A 240 13.85 2.23 5.74
N ASN A 241 13.02 2.80 4.84
CA ASN A 241 13.10 2.60 3.40
C ASN A 241 14.22 3.46 2.79
N GLN A 242 15.12 2.83 2.03
CA GLN A 242 16.27 3.50 1.40
C GLN A 242 15.89 4.62 0.42
N PHE A 243 14.78 4.48 -0.31
CA PHE A 243 14.33 5.50 -1.26
C PHE A 243 13.84 6.76 -0.53
N ASN A 244 13.13 6.58 0.58
CA ASN A 244 12.72 7.70 1.43
C ASN A 244 13.92 8.38 2.09
N ARG A 245 14.95 7.63 2.51
CA ARG A 245 16.20 8.20 3.03
C ARG A 245 16.92 9.03 1.98
N LYS A 246 17.04 8.55 0.74
CA LYS A 246 17.64 9.30 -0.37
C LYS A 246 16.86 10.58 -0.66
N ALA A 247 15.54 10.50 -0.71
CA ALA A 247 14.69 11.67 -0.92
C ALA A 247 14.79 12.69 0.22
N LEU A 248 14.81 12.24 1.49
CA LEU A 248 15.03 13.12 2.63
C LEU A 248 16.42 13.79 2.57
N LYS A 249 17.46 13.03 2.24
CA LYS A 249 18.81 13.59 2.05
C LYS A 249 18.83 14.66 0.98
N ARG A 250 18.21 14.40 -0.18
CA ARG A 250 18.05 15.37 -1.27
C ARG A 250 17.31 16.64 -0.80
N LEU A 251 16.23 16.46 -0.03
CA LEU A 251 15.49 17.58 0.54
C LEU A 251 16.39 18.42 1.47
N LEU A 252 17.07 17.80 2.40
CA LEU A 252 17.91 18.47 3.40
C LEU A 252 19.14 19.17 2.79
N GLU A 253 19.82 18.51 1.84
CA GLU A 253 21.10 19.00 1.30
C GLU A 253 20.93 19.98 0.12
N GLN A 254 19.83 19.87 -0.65
CA GLN A 254 19.74 20.55 -1.94
C GLN A 254 18.50 21.42 -2.10
N ILE A 255 17.39 21.13 -1.43
CA ILE A 255 16.11 21.85 -1.61
C ILE A 255 15.82 22.77 -0.43
N PHE A 256 15.87 22.26 0.79
CA PHE A 256 15.53 23.02 1.99
C PHE A 256 16.42 24.26 2.21
N PRO A 257 17.75 24.21 1.96
CA PRO A 257 18.59 25.43 2.03
C PRO A 257 18.13 26.55 1.08
N ILE A 258 17.65 26.21 -0.12
CA ILE A 258 17.13 27.19 -1.08
C ILE A 258 15.84 27.82 -0.53
N ILE A 259 14.94 27.01 0.01
CA ILE A 259 13.69 27.48 0.63
C ILE A 259 14.01 28.40 1.81
N LYS A 260 14.94 28.01 2.69
CA LYS A 260 15.38 28.80 3.85
C LYS A 260 16.00 30.14 3.48
N ASN A 261 16.70 30.18 2.34
CA ASN A 261 17.29 31.42 1.84
C ASN A 261 16.22 32.44 1.38
N ILE A 262 15.07 31.93 0.88
CA ILE A 262 13.96 32.76 0.41
C ILE A 262 12.99 33.08 1.56
N ILE A 263 12.70 32.10 2.41
CA ILE A 263 11.77 32.19 3.55
C ILE A 263 12.49 31.66 4.81
N PRO A 264 13.25 32.50 5.52
CA PRO A 264 14.09 32.09 6.65
C PRO A 264 13.35 31.44 7.82
N GLU A 265 12.06 31.77 8.04
CA GLU A 265 11.23 31.22 9.09
C GLU A 265 10.65 29.83 8.77
N THR A 266 10.89 29.28 7.57
CA THR A 266 10.34 27.98 7.17
C THR A 266 10.76 26.87 8.13
N LYS A 267 9.78 26.11 8.62
CA LYS A 267 9.98 24.89 9.42
C LYS A 267 9.79 23.64 8.58
N LEU A 268 10.63 22.64 8.82
CA LEU A 268 10.53 21.32 8.17
C LEU A 268 10.15 20.25 9.21
N TYR A 269 8.97 19.66 9.06
CA TYR A 269 8.55 18.50 9.84
C TYR A 269 8.98 17.21 9.11
N ILE A 270 9.82 16.41 9.76
CA ILE A 270 10.23 15.08 9.30
C ILE A 270 9.46 14.05 10.12
N ILE A 271 8.46 13.42 9.49
CA ILE A 271 7.52 12.52 10.17
C ILE A 271 7.76 11.09 9.68
N GLY A 272 8.07 10.18 10.60
CA GLY A 272 8.21 8.76 10.26
C GLY A 272 9.18 7.97 11.12
N ILE A 273 9.00 6.64 11.06
CA ILE A 273 9.82 5.69 11.81
C ILE A 273 11.27 5.65 11.30
N SER A 274 12.22 5.40 12.21
CA SER A 274 13.66 5.21 11.93
C SER A 274 14.30 6.40 11.20
N PRO A 275 14.21 7.62 11.77
CA PRO A 275 14.85 8.78 11.17
C PRO A 275 16.39 8.59 11.11
N PRO A 276 17.04 8.94 9.97
CA PRO A 276 18.48 8.81 9.81
C PRO A 276 19.21 9.95 10.57
N MET A 277 19.41 9.77 11.86
CA MET A 277 19.98 10.81 12.74
C MET A 277 21.41 11.19 12.34
N ASP A 278 22.15 10.29 11.72
CA ASP A 278 23.48 10.55 11.13
C ASP A 278 23.44 11.58 9.99
N ILE A 279 22.33 11.66 9.27
CA ILE A 279 22.10 12.68 8.24
C ILE A 279 21.54 13.94 8.89
N ILE A 280 20.51 13.82 9.72
CA ILE A 280 19.76 14.94 10.30
C ILE A 280 20.66 15.80 11.20
N ASN A 281 21.48 15.17 12.03
CA ASN A 281 22.39 15.87 12.97
C ASN A 281 23.47 16.72 12.29
N LYS A 282 23.69 16.55 10.97
CA LYS A 282 24.58 17.43 10.20
C LYS A 282 23.97 18.82 9.98
N PHE A 283 22.64 18.89 10.01
CA PHE A 283 21.87 20.12 9.86
C PHE A 283 21.46 20.58 11.25
N LYS A 284 22.35 21.29 11.97
CA LYS A 284 22.05 21.89 13.28
C LYS A 284 21.16 23.11 13.10
N ASP A 285 19.88 22.88 12.81
CA ASP A 285 18.88 23.91 12.55
C ASP A 285 17.62 23.60 13.36
N ASP A 286 17.28 24.51 14.28
CA ASP A 286 16.10 24.40 15.17
C ASP A 286 14.77 24.43 14.38
N SER A 287 14.82 24.81 13.10
CA SER A 287 13.65 24.75 12.23
C SER A 287 13.35 23.33 11.70
N ILE A 288 14.23 22.36 11.94
CA ILE A 288 14.01 20.95 11.53
C ILE A 288 13.45 20.17 12.72
N ILE A 289 12.19 19.78 12.61
CA ILE A 289 11.44 19.09 13.66
C ILE A 289 11.30 17.62 13.27
N VAL A 290 11.93 16.72 14.03
CA VAL A 290 11.89 15.26 13.79
C VAL A 290 10.97 14.61 14.80
N THR A 291 9.88 14.02 14.34
CA THR A 291 8.90 13.40 15.24
C THR A 291 9.21 11.93 15.56
N GLY A 292 9.94 11.23 14.68
CA GLY A 292 10.02 9.78 14.74
C GLY A 292 8.67 9.12 14.44
N TYR A 293 8.42 7.95 15.04
CA TYR A 293 7.12 7.28 14.96
C TYR A 293 6.06 8.06 15.75
N VAL A 294 4.92 8.27 15.15
CA VAL A 294 3.74 8.84 15.78
C VAL A 294 2.52 7.94 15.53
N THR A 295 1.66 7.80 16.52
CA THR A 295 0.44 6.98 16.43
C THR A 295 -0.64 7.65 15.57
N ASP A 296 -0.68 8.98 15.56
CA ASP A 296 -1.55 9.78 14.70
C ASP A 296 -0.73 10.89 14.03
N ILE A 297 -0.73 10.87 12.70
CA ILE A 297 0.03 11.82 11.86
C ILE A 297 -0.72 13.14 11.66
N LYS A 298 -2.04 13.12 11.79
CA LYS A 298 -2.92 14.26 11.45
C LYS A 298 -2.56 15.54 12.20
N PRO A 299 -2.29 15.51 13.51
CA PRO A 299 -1.92 16.74 14.25
C PRO A 299 -0.62 17.39 13.78
N TYR A 300 0.29 16.60 13.20
CA TYR A 300 1.57 17.10 12.68
C TYR A 300 1.42 17.63 11.26
N LEU A 301 0.75 16.86 10.40
CA LEU A 301 0.50 17.27 9.02
C LEU A 301 -0.35 18.54 8.96
N SER A 302 -1.39 18.65 9.79
CA SER A 302 -2.27 19.83 9.80
C SER A 302 -1.57 21.15 10.15
N ARG A 303 -0.34 21.11 10.65
CA ARG A 303 0.50 22.31 10.87
C ARG A 303 1.17 22.79 9.59
N CYS A 304 1.28 21.91 8.57
CA CYS A 304 2.07 22.17 7.38
C CYS A 304 1.21 22.64 6.21
N LYS A 305 1.72 23.58 5.42
CA LYS A 305 1.07 24.04 4.19
C LYS A 305 1.44 23.23 2.97
N VAL A 306 2.63 22.63 2.94
CA VAL A 306 3.11 21.92 1.74
C VAL A 306 3.80 20.61 2.16
N MET A 307 3.47 19.53 1.47
CA MET A 307 4.27 18.30 1.53
C MET A 307 5.30 18.31 0.42
N VAL A 308 6.57 18.07 0.77
CA VAL A 308 7.68 18.01 -0.21
C VAL A 308 8.15 16.58 -0.36
N LEU A 309 8.10 16.03 -1.58
CA LEU A 309 8.38 14.62 -1.84
C LEU A 309 9.29 14.41 -3.06
N PRO A 310 10.62 14.67 -2.96
CA PRO A 310 11.56 14.61 -4.07
C PRO A 310 12.10 13.19 -4.31
N LEU A 311 11.20 12.20 -4.51
CA LEU A 311 11.54 10.79 -4.75
C LEU A 311 12.01 10.58 -6.19
N GLU A 312 13.24 10.10 -6.36
CA GLU A 312 13.77 9.75 -7.70
C GLU A 312 13.31 8.37 -8.16
N THR A 313 13.13 7.45 -7.23
CA THR A 313 12.78 6.06 -7.52
C THR A 313 11.80 5.50 -6.48
N GLY A 314 11.14 4.43 -6.84
CA GLY A 314 10.22 3.71 -5.98
C GLY A 314 8.96 3.29 -6.74
N VAL A 315 8.28 2.27 -6.26
CA VAL A 315 7.03 1.76 -6.84
C VAL A 315 5.90 1.75 -5.84
N GLY A 316 4.70 1.57 -6.36
CA GLY A 316 3.48 1.37 -5.59
C GLY A 316 2.76 2.68 -5.28
N PHE A 317 1.57 2.52 -4.75
CA PHE A 317 0.68 3.61 -4.41
C PHE A 317 1.19 4.46 -3.23
N ARG A 318 1.09 5.77 -3.37
CA ARG A 318 1.58 6.75 -2.38
C ARG A 318 0.46 7.21 -1.45
N GLY A 319 -0.03 6.33 -0.56
CA GLY A 319 -1.10 6.66 0.39
C GLY A 319 -0.86 7.94 1.19
N ARG A 320 0.40 8.23 1.54
CA ARG A 320 0.77 9.47 2.25
C ARG A 320 0.45 10.77 1.49
N VAL A 321 0.45 10.70 0.15
CA VAL A 321 0.04 11.85 -0.67
C VAL A 321 -1.46 12.05 -0.55
N VAL A 322 -2.24 10.95 -0.59
CA VAL A 322 -3.69 11.00 -0.37
C VAL A 322 -4.03 11.52 1.03
N GLU A 323 -3.29 11.10 2.05
CA GLU A 323 -3.45 11.58 3.44
C GLU A 323 -3.20 13.09 3.55
N ALA A 324 -2.14 13.60 2.89
CA ALA A 324 -1.87 15.03 2.83
C ALA A 324 -2.99 15.79 2.08
N MET A 325 -3.39 15.29 0.91
CA MET A 325 -4.46 15.91 0.11
C MET A 325 -5.81 15.88 0.85
N ALA A 326 -6.08 14.83 1.60
CA ALA A 326 -7.28 14.74 2.44
C ALA A 326 -7.32 15.78 3.55
N LEU A 327 -6.17 16.23 4.02
CA LEU A 327 -6.03 17.38 4.93
C LEU A 327 -6.02 18.72 4.21
N GLY A 328 -6.08 18.75 2.87
CA GLY A 328 -5.99 19.97 2.08
C GLY A 328 -4.54 20.47 1.94
N ILE A 329 -3.54 19.60 2.00
CA ILE A 329 -2.13 19.97 1.88
C ILE A 329 -1.68 19.70 0.44
N PRO A 330 -1.34 20.74 -0.36
CA PRO A 330 -0.72 20.60 -1.65
C PRO A 330 0.61 19.84 -1.59
N VAL A 331 0.93 19.10 -2.66
CA VAL A 331 2.16 18.30 -2.70
C VAL A 331 3.06 18.80 -3.81
N VAL A 332 4.32 19.10 -3.49
CA VAL A 332 5.38 19.38 -4.47
C VAL A 332 6.34 18.20 -4.50
N GLY A 333 6.48 17.56 -5.64
CA GLY A 333 7.30 16.36 -5.77
C GLY A 333 7.64 15.98 -7.19
N THR A 334 8.45 14.95 -7.32
CA THR A 334 8.86 14.42 -8.63
C THR A 334 7.72 13.63 -9.30
N SER A 335 7.83 13.40 -10.60
CA SER A 335 6.90 12.53 -11.34
C SER A 335 6.83 11.13 -10.72
N ASN A 336 7.95 10.56 -10.29
CA ASN A 336 7.97 9.27 -9.60
C ASN A 336 7.22 9.28 -8.26
N ALA A 337 7.26 10.38 -7.53
CA ALA A 337 6.52 10.52 -6.28
C ALA A 337 5.00 10.55 -6.49
N LEU A 338 4.53 11.14 -7.59
CA LEU A 338 3.14 11.52 -7.82
C LEU A 338 2.41 10.70 -8.90
N GLN A 339 3.14 9.90 -9.70
CA GLN A 339 2.59 9.13 -10.82
C GLN A 339 1.39 8.22 -10.48
N SER A 340 1.33 7.70 -9.25
CA SER A 340 0.24 6.81 -8.83
C SER A 340 -1.02 7.56 -8.36
N ILE A 341 -0.96 8.87 -8.27
CA ILE A 341 -2.05 9.74 -7.77
C ILE A 341 -2.76 10.43 -8.93
N GLU A 342 -2.06 10.65 -10.05
CA GLU A 342 -2.61 11.30 -11.26
C GLU A 342 -3.17 12.70 -10.97
N LEU A 343 -2.51 13.47 -10.08
CA LEU A 343 -2.89 14.84 -9.81
C LEU A 343 -2.70 15.73 -11.06
N GLU A 344 -3.49 16.79 -11.16
CA GLU A 344 -3.33 17.83 -12.18
C GLU A 344 -2.29 18.86 -11.71
N ASN A 345 -1.20 19.00 -12.48
CA ASN A 345 -0.12 19.93 -12.17
C ASN A 345 -0.65 21.38 -12.09
N GLY A 346 -0.35 22.06 -11.00
CA GLY A 346 -0.84 23.40 -10.70
C GLY A 346 -2.20 23.47 -10.00
N LYS A 347 -2.96 22.36 -9.87
CA LYS A 347 -4.25 22.34 -9.17
C LYS A 347 -4.18 21.77 -7.75
N GLN A 348 -3.56 20.60 -7.58
CA GLN A 348 -3.42 19.95 -6.28
C GLN A 348 -1.99 19.98 -5.76
N GLY A 349 -1.07 20.52 -6.52
CA GLY A 349 0.36 20.58 -6.24
C GLY A 349 1.16 20.77 -7.51
N PHE A 350 2.48 20.55 -7.42
CA PHE A 350 3.38 20.69 -8.55
C PHE A 350 4.25 19.46 -8.75
N ILE A 351 4.47 19.10 -10.03
CA ILE A 351 5.35 18.02 -10.44
C ILE A 351 6.62 18.66 -11.03
N GLU A 352 7.75 18.50 -10.33
CA GLU A 352 9.03 19.09 -10.72
C GLU A 352 10.17 18.11 -10.44
N GLU A 353 11.14 18.04 -11.37
CA GLU A 353 12.34 17.18 -11.21
C GLU A 353 13.54 17.95 -10.69
N ASP A 354 13.65 19.23 -11.00
CA ASP A 354 14.76 20.10 -10.62
C ASP A 354 14.60 20.64 -9.20
N ASN A 355 15.69 20.65 -8.42
CA ASN A 355 15.68 21.08 -7.02
C ASN A 355 15.31 22.56 -6.83
N ASN A 356 15.79 23.43 -7.74
CA ASN A 356 15.48 24.85 -7.66
C ASN A 356 14.00 25.09 -7.97
N LYS A 357 13.46 24.37 -8.97
CA LYS A 357 12.03 24.45 -9.31
C LYS A 357 11.15 23.90 -8.20
N ILE A 358 11.54 22.78 -7.55
CA ILE A 358 10.84 22.27 -6.36
C ILE A 358 10.81 23.35 -5.28
N ALA A 359 11.96 23.96 -4.96
CA ALA A 359 12.05 25.01 -3.95
C ALA A 359 11.21 26.25 -4.34
N GLU A 360 11.28 26.68 -5.60
CA GLU A 360 10.46 27.78 -6.15
C GLU A 360 8.96 27.54 -5.96
N LYS A 361 8.46 26.33 -6.32
CA LYS A 361 7.04 25.98 -6.18
C LYS A 361 6.59 25.89 -4.72
N VAL A 362 7.46 25.41 -3.84
CA VAL A 362 7.22 25.42 -2.38
C VAL A 362 7.09 26.86 -1.89
N CYS A 363 8.05 27.73 -2.21
CA CYS A 363 8.03 29.14 -1.81
C CYS A 363 6.81 29.89 -2.40
N LEU A 364 6.43 29.58 -3.63
CA LEU A 364 5.24 30.14 -4.28
C LEU A 364 3.97 29.85 -3.47
N ILE A 365 3.78 28.59 -3.02
CA ILE A 365 2.61 28.21 -2.20
C ILE A 365 2.68 28.84 -0.80
N LEU A 366 3.86 28.89 -0.18
CA LEU A 366 4.03 29.44 1.16
C LEU A 366 3.72 30.94 1.20
N ASN A 367 4.15 31.70 0.17
CA ASN A 367 4.01 33.15 0.08
C ASN A 367 2.67 33.63 -0.52
N ASN A 368 1.88 32.72 -1.13
CA ASN A 368 0.62 33.08 -1.76
C ASN A 368 -0.56 32.35 -1.09
N ASN A 369 -1.23 33.03 -0.17
CA ASN A 369 -2.35 32.47 0.57
C ASN A 369 -3.59 32.16 -0.29
N GLU A 370 -3.82 32.92 -1.38
CA GLU A 370 -4.92 32.67 -2.31
C GLU A 370 -4.69 31.36 -3.06
N LEU A 371 -3.49 31.20 -3.65
CA LEU A 371 -3.09 29.97 -4.32
C LEU A 371 -3.14 28.77 -3.37
N PHE A 372 -2.62 28.91 -2.14
CA PHE A 372 -2.69 27.84 -1.14
C PHE A 372 -4.15 27.45 -0.85
N THR A 373 -5.03 28.41 -0.65
CA THR A 373 -6.44 28.16 -0.35
C THR A 373 -7.13 27.43 -1.50
N GLU A 374 -6.91 27.88 -2.74
CA GLU A 374 -7.45 27.22 -3.93
C GLU A 374 -6.93 25.77 -4.05
N MET A 375 -5.61 25.59 -3.94
CA MET A 375 -5.00 24.26 -3.99
C MET A 375 -5.50 23.37 -2.86
N SER A 376 -5.65 23.88 -1.66
CA SER A 376 -6.15 23.15 -0.49
C SER A 376 -7.55 22.60 -0.73
N ILE A 377 -8.46 23.41 -1.26
CA ILE A 377 -9.81 23.00 -1.65
C ILE A 377 -9.77 21.94 -2.74
N ASN A 378 -8.92 22.13 -3.76
CA ASN A 378 -8.76 21.20 -4.86
C ASN A 378 -8.17 19.87 -4.40
N CYS A 379 -7.21 19.86 -3.48
CA CYS A 379 -6.66 18.66 -2.86
C CYS A 379 -7.76 17.85 -2.17
N ARG A 380 -8.56 18.49 -1.33
CA ARG A 380 -9.63 17.80 -0.60
C ARG A 380 -10.67 17.22 -1.54
N LYS A 381 -11.19 18.01 -2.48
CA LYS A 381 -12.16 17.55 -3.50
C LYS A 381 -11.60 16.35 -4.30
N PHE A 382 -10.35 16.44 -4.70
CA PHE A 382 -9.71 15.37 -5.47
C PHE A 382 -9.56 14.09 -4.63
N ALA A 383 -9.14 14.21 -3.36
CA ALA A 383 -9.04 13.08 -2.45
C ALA A 383 -10.41 12.42 -2.21
N GLU A 384 -11.45 13.19 -1.97
CA GLU A 384 -12.82 12.69 -1.77
C GLU A 384 -13.36 11.96 -2.99
N ALA A 385 -13.20 12.57 -4.19
CA ALA A 385 -13.72 12.01 -5.43
C ALA A 385 -13.02 10.72 -5.87
N ASN A 386 -11.73 10.55 -5.56
CA ASN A 386 -10.91 9.45 -6.09
C ASN A 386 -10.51 8.41 -5.02
N PHE A 387 -10.39 8.80 -3.75
CA PHE A 387 -9.78 7.96 -2.71
C PHE A 387 -10.67 7.75 -1.47
N SER A 388 -11.91 8.23 -1.45
CA SER A 388 -12.84 7.88 -0.38
C SER A 388 -13.17 6.39 -0.41
N LEU A 389 -13.68 5.85 0.70
CA LEU A 389 -14.11 4.45 0.76
C LEU A 389 -15.19 4.15 -0.29
N GLU A 390 -16.11 5.10 -0.52
CA GLU A 390 -17.19 4.93 -1.50
C GLU A 390 -16.66 4.97 -2.93
N SER A 391 -15.82 5.94 -3.29
CA SER A 391 -15.28 6.05 -4.66
C SER A 391 -14.40 4.86 -5.05
N THR A 392 -13.75 4.21 -4.07
CA THR A 392 -12.87 3.06 -4.30
C THR A 392 -13.59 1.73 -4.11
N PHE A 393 -13.90 1.37 -2.88
CA PHE A 393 -14.44 0.05 -2.56
C PHE A 393 -15.95 -0.04 -2.72
N GLY A 394 -16.68 1.09 -2.75
CA GLY A 394 -18.08 1.12 -3.16
C GLY A 394 -18.26 0.73 -4.63
N ASN A 395 -17.39 1.22 -5.52
CA ASN A 395 -17.38 0.81 -6.92
C ASN A 395 -16.97 -0.67 -7.09
N LEU A 396 -16.03 -1.15 -6.28
CA LEU A 396 -15.68 -2.56 -6.23
C LEU A 396 -16.90 -3.41 -5.82
N SER A 397 -17.64 -3.00 -4.79
CA SER A 397 -18.87 -3.69 -4.36
C SER A 397 -19.89 -3.80 -5.48
N LYS A 398 -20.15 -2.72 -6.22
CA LYS A 398 -21.05 -2.70 -7.39
C LYS A 398 -20.59 -3.67 -8.47
N THR A 399 -19.30 -3.71 -8.75
CA THR A 399 -18.70 -4.63 -9.74
C THR A 399 -18.88 -6.09 -9.31
N ILE A 400 -18.62 -6.41 -8.05
CA ILE A 400 -18.81 -7.77 -7.50
C ILE A 400 -20.28 -8.19 -7.64
N LYS A 401 -21.24 -7.32 -7.27
CA LYS A 401 -22.69 -7.59 -7.43
C LYS A 401 -23.07 -7.92 -8.87
N SER A 402 -22.55 -7.14 -9.83
CA SER A 402 -22.78 -7.37 -11.26
C SER A 402 -22.22 -8.71 -11.76
N LEU A 403 -21.02 -9.08 -11.30
CA LEU A 403 -20.39 -10.35 -11.69
C LEU A 403 -21.16 -11.56 -11.13
N VAL A 404 -21.60 -11.51 -9.87
CA VAL A 404 -22.39 -12.59 -9.26
C VAL A 404 -23.72 -12.77 -10.00
N ALA A 405 -24.41 -11.69 -10.33
CA ALA A 405 -25.65 -11.75 -11.09
C ALA A 405 -25.50 -12.43 -12.46
N LYS A 406 -24.35 -12.21 -13.15
CA LYS A 406 -24.04 -12.86 -14.45
C LYS A 406 -23.75 -14.36 -14.35
N VAL A 407 -23.31 -14.85 -13.22
CA VAL A 407 -23.00 -16.29 -13.02
C VAL A 407 -24.23 -17.07 -12.51
N SER A 408 -25.18 -16.35 -11.90
CA SER A 408 -26.43 -16.93 -11.39
C SER A 408 -27.52 -17.08 -12.46
N ASN A 409 -27.37 -16.38 -13.57
CA ASN A 409 -28.20 -16.52 -14.80
C ASN A 409 -27.52 -17.45 -15.81
#